data_2d99a41a29b6a22cf027d3dbb53f0c35
#
_entry.id   2d99a41a29b6a22cf027d3dbb53f0c35
#
_cell.length_a   1.000
_cell.length_b   1.000
_cell.length_c   1.000
_cell.angle_alpha   90.00
_cell.angle_beta   90.00
_cell.angle_gamma   90.00
#
_symmetry.space_group_name_H-M   'P 1'
#
loop_
_entity.id
_entity.type
_entity.pdbx_description
1 polymer ?
#
loop_
_entity_poly.entity_id
_entity_poly.type
_entity_poly.pdbx_seq_one_letter_code
_entity_poly.pdbx_strand_id
1 'polypeptide(L)'
;MILSLATMAMLMAPGTIKAQNFDDYFTDKTLRVDYTFAGNQKQQMIAVDELNVMPRWYGKRQRLAELPVEGNGQITVRDHRSGKIIYRNSFSTLFQEWLSYPEAEKNTQSFELSLIHI
;
A
#
# COMPACT_ATOMS: atom_id res chain seq x y z
N MET A 1 28.55 32.72 -2.16
CA MET A 1 29.10 31.52 -1.57
C MET A 1 28.41 31.13 -0.27
N ILE A 2 28.34 32.03 0.65
CA ILE A 2 27.67 31.76 1.95
C ILE A 2 26.19 31.50 1.76
N LEU A 3 25.55 32.16 0.84
CA LEU A 3 24.14 31.98 0.49
C LEU A 3 23.84 30.55 -0.02
N SER A 4 24.72 30.00 -0.81
CA SER A 4 24.48 28.67 -1.37
C SER A 4 24.60 27.58 -0.30
N LEU A 5 25.47 27.74 0.67
CA LEU A 5 25.58 26.83 1.79
C LEU A 5 24.34 26.87 2.69
N ALA A 6 23.85 28.06 2.96
CA ALA A 6 22.62 28.22 3.73
C ALA A 6 21.41 27.60 3.01
N THR A 7 21.34 27.78 1.72
CA THR A 7 20.28 27.17 0.91
C THR A 7 20.33 25.65 0.95
N MET A 8 21.51 25.08 0.85
CA MET A 8 21.67 23.63 0.95
C MET A 8 21.24 23.11 2.32
N ALA A 9 21.60 23.78 3.38
CA ALA A 9 21.19 23.39 4.71
C ALA A 9 19.66 23.41 4.86
N MET A 10 19.02 24.40 4.30
CA MET A 10 17.55 24.47 4.30
C MET A 10 16.91 23.36 3.49
N LEU A 11 17.47 23.00 2.37
CA LEU A 11 16.95 21.91 1.55
C LEU A 11 17.10 20.55 2.22
N MET A 12 18.14 20.36 3.00
CA MET A 12 18.38 19.08 3.66
C MET A 12 17.64 18.94 4.97
N ALA A 13 17.45 20.01 5.69
CA ALA A 13 16.94 19.93 7.05
C ALA A 13 15.42 19.69 7.14
N PRO A 14 14.56 20.44 6.44
CA PRO A 14 13.16 20.45 6.84
C PRO A 14 12.26 19.45 6.14
N GLY A 15 12.42 19.25 4.89
CA GLY A 15 11.37 18.61 4.13
C GLY A 15 11.47 17.10 3.98
N THR A 16 12.67 16.58 4.13
CA THR A 16 12.96 15.21 3.71
C THR A 16 12.85 14.19 4.83
N ILE A 17 12.91 14.65 6.08
CA ILE A 17 13.05 13.77 7.24
C ILE A 17 11.79 13.78 8.10
N LYS A 18 10.88 14.70 7.85
CA LYS A 18 9.69 14.84 8.68
C LYS A 18 8.72 13.69 8.43
N ALA A 19 8.57 12.83 9.43
CA ALA A 19 7.58 11.76 9.40
C ALA A 19 6.17 12.34 9.29
N GLN A 20 5.32 11.65 8.55
CA GLN A 20 3.91 11.99 8.47
C GLN A 20 3.21 11.59 9.75
N ASN A 21 2.40 12.47 10.31
CA ASN A 21 1.54 12.13 11.41
C ASN A 21 0.28 11.41 10.90
N PHE A 22 -0.12 10.39 11.62
CA PHE A 22 -1.34 9.66 11.32
C PHE A 22 -2.55 10.59 11.26
N ASP A 23 -2.68 11.48 12.23
CA ASP A 23 -3.84 12.36 12.34
C ASP A 23 -3.95 13.41 11.24
N ASP A 24 -2.87 13.67 10.50
CA ASP A 24 -2.88 14.63 9.40
C ASP A 24 -3.71 14.15 8.20
N TYR A 25 -3.80 12.84 8.01
CA TYR A 25 -4.46 12.24 6.85
C TYR A 25 -5.56 11.25 7.19
N PHE A 26 -5.56 10.73 8.41
CA PHE A 26 -6.40 9.59 8.77
C PHE A 26 -7.24 9.84 10.01
N THR A 27 -8.38 9.19 10.06
CA THR A 27 -9.22 9.12 11.25
C THR A 27 -9.04 7.77 11.95
N ASP A 28 -9.57 7.64 13.16
CA ASP A 28 -9.54 6.37 13.88
C ASP A 28 -10.60 5.39 13.35
N LYS A 29 -10.54 5.14 12.05
CA LYS A 29 -11.39 4.19 11.34
C LYS A 29 -10.54 3.38 10.38
N THR A 30 -11.02 2.21 10.03
CA THR A 30 -10.36 1.35 9.04
C THR A 30 -11.27 1.18 7.84
N LEU A 31 -10.74 1.41 6.66
CA LEU A 31 -11.35 0.96 5.43
C LEU A 31 -10.74 -0.40 5.07
N ARG A 32 -11.55 -1.45 5.17
CA ARG A 32 -11.17 -2.77 4.70
C ARG A 32 -11.55 -2.87 3.23
N VAL A 33 -10.61 -3.27 2.42
CA VAL A 33 -10.84 -3.49 0.99
C VAL A 33 -10.64 -4.97 0.70
N ASP A 34 -11.66 -5.58 0.18
CA ASP A 34 -11.63 -6.97 -0.23
C ASP A 34 -11.39 -7.02 -1.74
N TYR A 35 -10.40 -7.82 -2.13
CA TYR A 35 -9.99 -7.98 -3.52
C TYR A 35 -10.18 -9.39 -3.99
N THR A 36 -10.44 -9.53 -5.27
CA THR A 36 -10.35 -10.80 -5.96
C THR A 36 -9.18 -10.77 -6.93
N PHE A 37 -8.29 -11.73 -6.79
CA PHE A 37 -7.20 -11.99 -7.73
C PHE A 37 -7.57 -13.18 -8.57
N ALA A 38 -7.59 -13.03 -9.87
CA ALA A 38 -8.05 -14.07 -10.77
C ALA A 38 -7.18 -14.16 -12.02
N GLY A 39 -7.19 -15.34 -12.63
CA GLY A 39 -6.54 -15.56 -13.90
C GLY A 39 -5.69 -16.82 -13.93
N ASN A 40 -4.66 -16.77 -14.75
CA ASN A 40 -3.71 -17.85 -15.00
C ASN A 40 -2.34 -17.25 -15.34
N GLN A 41 -1.38 -18.06 -15.75
CA GLN A 41 -0.04 -17.57 -16.09
C GLN A 41 -0.03 -16.56 -17.25
N LYS A 42 -0.99 -16.63 -18.16
CA LYS A 42 -1.05 -15.77 -19.34
C LYS A 42 -1.74 -14.44 -19.08
N GLN A 43 -2.75 -14.45 -18.23
CA GLN A 43 -3.57 -13.27 -17.97
C GLN A 43 -3.99 -13.23 -16.50
N GLN A 44 -3.79 -12.08 -15.88
CA GLN A 44 -4.10 -11.87 -14.47
C GLN A 44 -4.94 -10.61 -14.34
N MET A 45 -5.85 -10.62 -13.38
CA MET A 45 -6.61 -9.43 -13.04
C MET A 45 -6.80 -9.31 -11.53
N ILE A 46 -6.97 -8.08 -11.08
CA ILE A 46 -7.30 -7.75 -9.71
C ILE A 46 -8.55 -6.88 -9.75
N ALA A 47 -9.54 -7.25 -8.98
CA ALA A 47 -10.78 -6.49 -8.86
C ALA A 47 -11.07 -6.19 -7.40
N VAL A 48 -11.64 -5.01 -7.15
CA VAL A 48 -12.19 -4.69 -5.84
C VAL A 48 -13.55 -5.36 -5.74
N ASP A 49 -13.72 -6.16 -4.70
CA ASP A 49 -14.95 -6.89 -4.46
C ASP A 49 -15.86 -6.11 -3.50
N GLU A 50 -15.34 -5.74 -2.34
CA GLU A 50 -16.12 -5.09 -1.32
C GLU A 50 -15.31 -4.06 -0.53
N LEU A 51 -15.99 -3.02 -0.05
CA LEU A 51 -15.43 -2.01 0.81
C LEU A 51 -16.21 -1.97 2.11
N ASN A 52 -15.51 -2.13 3.24
CA ASN A 52 -16.13 -2.12 4.56
C ASN A 52 -15.42 -1.15 5.48
N VAL A 53 -16.19 -0.31 6.16
CA VAL A 53 -15.66 0.63 7.17
C VAL A 53 -15.78 -0.01 8.54
N MET A 54 -14.67 -0.04 9.26
CA MET A 54 -14.60 -0.52 10.64
C MET A 54 -14.45 0.67 11.59
N PRO A 55 -15.01 0.60 12.81
CA PRO A 55 -15.10 1.76 13.69
C PRO A 55 -13.78 2.22 14.30
N ARG A 56 -12.73 1.41 14.23
CA ARG A 56 -11.41 1.73 14.78
C ARG A 56 -10.31 1.43 13.79
N TRP A 57 -9.19 2.11 13.98
CA TRP A 57 -7.99 1.83 13.21
C TRP A 57 -7.19 0.69 13.84
N TYR A 58 -6.95 -0.36 13.06
CA TYR A 58 -6.23 -1.56 13.48
C TYR A 58 -4.85 -1.68 12.82
N GLY A 59 -4.49 -0.76 11.97
CA GLY A 59 -3.21 -0.77 11.26
C GLY A 59 -2.10 -0.03 12.01
N LYS A 60 -1.00 0.15 11.31
CA LYS A 60 0.14 0.90 11.85
C LYS A 60 -0.17 2.39 11.93
N ARG A 61 0.39 3.06 12.93
CA ARG A 61 0.24 4.50 13.13
C ARG A 61 1.52 5.29 12.90
N GLN A 62 2.64 4.59 12.76
CA GLN A 62 3.97 5.16 12.54
C GLN A 62 4.56 4.60 11.27
N ARG A 63 5.48 5.36 10.67
CA ARG A 63 6.16 4.94 9.45
C ARG A 63 5.18 4.55 8.36
N LEU A 64 4.16 5.37 8.19
CA LEU A 64 3.01 5.04 7.34
C LEU A 64 3.41 4.82 5.88
N ALA A 65 4.31 5.65 5.37
CA ALA A 65 4.75 5.59 3.98
C ALA A 65 5.92 4.62 3.75
N GLU A 66 6.46 4.02 4.80
CA GLU A 66 7.54 3.04 4.68
C GLU A 66 6.98 1.65 4.40
N LEU A 67 7.69 0.91 3.58
CA LEU A 67 7.38 -0.48 3.26
C LEU A 67 8.14 -1.37 4.25
N PRO A 68 7.46 -1.99 5.23
CA PRO A 68 8.15 -2.68 6.32
C PRO A 68 8.85 -3.97 5.89
N VAL A 69 8.19 -4.74 5.06
CA VAL A 69 8.72 -6.02 4.53
C VAL A 69 8.26 -6.15 3.10
N GLU A 70 9.12 -6.65 2.25
CA GLU A 70 8.77 -6.84 0.85
C GLU A 70 8.01 -8.16 0.67
N GLY A 71 6.81 -8.08 0.11
CA GLY A 71 5.99 -9.22 -0.29
C GLY A 71 5.90 -9.32 -1.80
N ASN A 72 4.97 -10.12 -2.31
CA ASN A 72 4.72 -10.21 -3.75
C ASN A 72 3.71 -9.18 -4.26
N GLY A 73 3.12 -8.39 -3.37
CA GLY A 73 2.25 -7.28 -3.70
C GLY A 73 2.46 -6.10 -2.76
N GLN A 74 2.04 -4.94 -3.20
CA GLN A 74 2.19 -3.70 -2.45
C GLN A 74 0.94 -2.85 -2.56
N ILE A 75 0.55 -2.24 -1.44
CA ILE A 75 -0.48 -1.22 -1.39
C ILE A 75 0.17 0.13 -1.21
N THR A 76 -0.24 1.09 -2.01
CA THR A 76 0.18 2.47 -1.88
C THR A 76 -1.05 3.37 -1.87
N VAL A 77 -1.18 4.18 -0.83
CA VAL A 77 -2.25 5.17 -0.73
C VAL A 77 -1.64 6.55 -0.90
N ARG A 78 -2.22 7.35 -1.77
CA ARG A 78 -1.77 8.71 -2.07
C ARG A 78 -2.83 9.72 -1.66
N ASP A 79 -2.37 10.84 -1.13
CA ASP A 79 -3.25 11.99 -0.94
C ASP A 79 -3.75 12.49 -2.29
N HIS A 80 -5.05 12.64 -2.42
CA HIS A 80 -5.66 13.00 -3.70
C HIS A 80 -5.22 14.38 -4.20
N ARG A 81 -5.01 15.34 -3.30
CA ARG A 81 -4.65 16.71 -3.68
C ARG A 81 -3.19 16.83 -4.10
N SER A 82 -2.30 16.28 -3.29
CA SER A 82 -0.86 16.45 -3.47
C SER A 82 -0.20 15.34 -4.26
N GLY A 83 -0.84 14.17 -4.38
CA GLY A 83 -0.23 12.98 -4.92
C GLY A 83 0.80 12.33 -4.01
N LYS A 84 0.98 12.86 -2.80
CA LYS A 84 1.97 12.38 -1.85
C LYS A 84 1.59 11.01 -1.32
N ILE A 85 2.57 10.13 -1.20
CA ILE A 85 2.34 8.81 -0.59
C ILE A 85 2.15 8.98 0.91
N ILE A 86 1.00 8.57 1.42
CA ILE A 86 0.64 8.70 2.82
C ILE A 86 0.55 7.37 3.56
N TYR A 87 0.52 6.27 2.82
CA TYR A 87 0.51 4.93 3.41
C TYR A 87 1.07 3.92 2.43
N ARG A 88 1.88 2.99 2.92
CA ARG A 88 2.32 1.82 2.17
C ARG A 88 2.35 0.58 3.05
N ASN A 89 2.01 -0.53 2.45
CA ASN A 89 2.17 -1.83 3.07
C ASN A 89 2.38 -2.89 1.99
N SER A 90 2.94 -4.01 2.37
CA SER A 90 3.13 -5.15 1.48
C SER A 90 2.23 -6.30 1.90
N PHE A 91 2.00 -7.19 0.97
CA PHE A 91 1.26 -8.41 1.21
C PHE A 91 1.77 -9.53 0.31
N SER A 92 1.39 -10.76 0.62
CA SER A 92 1.65 -11.92 -0.23
C SER A 92 0.35 -12.67 -0.45
N THR A 93 0.13 -13.15 -1.66
CA THR A 93 -1.10 -13.83 -2.04
C THR A 93 -0.87 -15.30 -2.35
N LEU A 94 -1.84 -16.13 -2.03
CA LEU A 94 -1.88 -17.51 -2.49
C LEU A 94 -2.01 -17.61 -4.01
N PHE A 95 -2.65 -16.64 -4.63
CA PHE A 95 -2.76 -16.56 -6.06
C PHE A 95 -1.39 -16.50 -6.74
N GLN A 96 -0.49 -15.65 -6.23
CA GLN A 96 0.87 -15.53 -6.79
C GLN A 96 1.65 -16.83 -6.61
N GLU A 97 1.50 -17.51 -5.51
CA GLU A 97 2.10 -18.82 -5.28
C GLU A 97 1.54 -19.87 -6.25
N TRP A 98 0.22 -19.89 -6.41
CA TRP A 98 -0.44 -20.81 -7.32
C TRP A 98 0.00 -20.61 -8.78
N LEU A 99 0.27 -19.39 -9.20
CA LEU A 99 0.77 -19.09 -10.54
C LEU A 99 2.08 -19.80 -10.87
N SER A 100 2.85 -20.18 -9.87
CA SER A 100 4.11 -20.91 -10.07
C SER A 100 3.92 -22.41 -10.35
N TYR A 101 2.70 -22.91 -10.18
CA TYR A 101 2.41 -24.33 -10.41
C TYR A 101 2.05 -24.60 -11.86
N PRO A 102 2.36 -25.82 -12.39
CA PRO A 102 2.01 -26.19 -13.76
C PRO A 102 0.50 -26.11 -14.06
N GLU A 103 -0.34 -26.27 -13.06
CA GLU A 103 -1.79 -26.16 -13.19
C GLU A 103 -2.20 -24.78 -13.73
N ALA A 104 -1.49 -23.72 -13.36
CA ALA A 104 -1.81 -22.36 -13.77
C ALA A 104 -1.59 -22.08 -15.25
N GLU A 105 -0.90 -22.95 -15.97
CA GLU A 105 -0.76 -22.85 -17.42
C GLU A 105 -2.06 -23.16 -18.15
N LYS A 106 -2.88 -24.03 -17.58
CA LYS A 106 -4.05 -24.59 -18.23
C LYS A 106 -5.37 -24.18 -17.61
N ASN A 107 -5.36 -23.83 -16.33
CA ASN A 107 -6.56 -23.54 -15.57
C ASN A 107 -6.58 -22.08 -15.10
N THR A 108 -7.78 -21.56 -14.91
CA THR A 108 -8.01 -20.23 -14.35
C THR A 108 -8.63 -20.40 -12.96
N GLN A 109 -8.12 -19.65 -12.00
CA GLN A 109 -8.66 -19.63 -10.64
C GLN A 109 -8.80 -18.22 -10.10
N SER A 110 -9.59 -18.07 -9.05
CA SER A 110 -9.75 -16.82 -8.31
C SER A 110 -9.47 -17.03 -6.83
N PHE A 111 -8.89 -16.01 -6.21
CA PHE A 111 -8.57 -16.01 -4.79
C PHE A 111 -9.01 -14.68 -4.18
N GLU A 112 -9.65 -14.76 -3.03
CA GLU A 112 -10.05 -13.58 -2.28
C GLU A 112 -8.97 -13.17 -1.31
N LEU A 113 -8.81 -11.88 -1.11
CA LEU A 113 -7.88 -11.31 -0.16
C LEU A 113 -8.48 -10.05 0.46
N SER A 114 -8.54 -10.01 1.78
CA SER A 114 -8.95 -8.82 2.53
C SER A 114 -7.73 -8.04 3.00
N LEU A 115 -7.66 -6.78 2.65
CA LEU A 115 -6.61 -5.88 3.06
C LEU A 115 -7.18 -4.78 3.94
N ILE A 116 -6.43 -4.42 4.97
CA ILE A 116 -6.81 -3.37 5.90
C ILE A 116 -6.02 -2.12 5.56
N HIS A 117 -6.74 -1.07 5.16
CA HIS A 117 -6.19 0.27 5.03
C HIS A 117 -7.27 1.29 5.34
N ILE A 118 -6.95 2.49 5.24
CA ILE A 118 -7.74 3.60 5.74
C ILE A 118 -8.97 3.83 4.92
#